data_80cfe95b4c5342787a8ec4f2ba886405
#
_entry.id   80cfe95b4c5342787a8ec4f2ba886405
#
_cell.length_a   1.000
_cell.length_b   1.000
_cell.length_c   1.000
_cell.angle_alpha   90.00
_cell.angle_beta   90.00
_cell.angle_gamma   90.00
#
_symmetry.space_group_name_H-M   'P 1'
#
loop_
_entity.id
_entity.type
_entity.pdbx_description
1 polymer ?
#
loop_
_entity_poly.entity_id
_entity_poly.type
_entity_poly.pdbx_seq_one_letter_code
_entity_poly.pdbx_strand_id
1 'polypeptide(L)'
;RVGQEARTDRVQKAVQDLQAQELNALYGDHPRNFVDGDKELLFLCKQYVTKEFMKIKRTIVKKRFLNVNAQYVHFLRHVPSLLDLSKFDVSDDEWQKGVENTIDQIKKRSLPMTDVSCFLYLYDRITGKKGDIRMRHVFIDEIQDYTAYQLAYLKTEFPRARFTMLGDLNQAIFTKENSHSLLSELSTMFDKDRTNVV
;
A
#
# COMPACT_ATOMS: atom_id res chain seq x y z
N ARG A 1 -3.02 28.52 -8.24
CA ARG A 1 -2.51 27.88 -9.50
C ARG A 1 -3.64 27.67 -10.54
N VAL A 2 -4.81 27.10 -10.18
CA VAL A 2 -5.94 26.91 -11.11
C VAL A 2 -6.34 28.22 -11.81
N GLY A 3 -6.40 29.32 -11.08
CA GLY A 3 -6.78 30.63 -11.63
C GLY A 3 -5.74 31.23 -12.58
N GLN A 4 -4.47 30.89 -12.45
CA GLN A 4 -3.41 31.30 -13.36
C GLN A 4 -3.44 30.45 -14.63
N GLU A 5 -3.53 29.14 -14.49
CA GLU A 5 -3.61 28.21 -15.63
C GLU A 5 -4.86 28.46 -16.49
N ALA A 6 -6.00 28.75 -15.86
CA ALA A 6 -7.25 29.07 -16.58
C ALA A 6 -7.18 30.33 -17.47
N ARG A 7 -6.16 31.16 -17.29
CA ARG A 7 -5.95 32.39 -18.09
C ARG A 7 -4.98 32.21 -19.25
N THR A 8 -4.47 31.01 -19.43
CA THR A 8 -3.53 30.73 -20.53
C THR A 8 -4.27 30.57 -21.86
N ASP A 9 -3.69 31.07 -22.94
CA ASP A 9 -4.25 30.98 -24.30
C ASP A 9 -4.52 29.52 -24.69
N ARG A 10 -3.67 28.61 -24.23
CA ARG A 10 -3.82 27.17 -24.46
C ARG A 10 -5.13 26.64 -23.88
N VAL A 11 -5.49 27.03 -22.65
CA VAL A 11 -6.71 26.58 -21.99
C VAL A 11 -7.93 27.25 -22.59
N GLN A 12 -7.84 28.56 -22.93
CA GLN A 12 -8.91 29.27 -23.59
C GLN A 12 -9.25 28.62 -24.94
N LYS A 13 -8.25 28.33 -25.76
CA LYS A 13 -8.42 27.63 -27.03
C LYS A 13 -9.02 26.22 -26.83
N ALA A 14 -8.50 25.44 -25.87
CA ALA A 14 -9.02 24.12 -25.57
C ALA A 14 -10.51 24.14 -25.18
N VAL A 15 -10.96 25.17 -24.45
CA VAL A 15 -12.38 25.33 -24.07
C VAL A 15 -13.23 25.75 -25.26
N GLN A 16 -12.70 26.62 -26.14
CA GLN A 16 -13.41 27.03 -27.37
C GLN A 16 -13.59 25.90 -28.38
N ASP A 17 -12.64 24.94 -28.39
CA ASP A 17 -12.69 23.77 -29.28
C ASP A 17 -13.59 22.63 -28.75
N LEU A 18 -14.19 22.77 -27.53
CA LEU A 18 -15.06 21.74 -26.96
C LEU A 18 -16.39 21.62 -27.69
N GLN A 19 -16.87 20.39 -27.83
CA GLN A 19 -18.21 20.12 -28.33
C GLN A 19 -19.30 20.56 -27.33
N ALA A 20 -20.50 20.83 -27.84
CA ALA A 20 -21.61 21.32 -27.04
C ALA A 20 -21.94 20.46 -25.80
N GLN A 21 -21.81 19.14 -25.90
CA GLN A 21 -22.02 18.23 -24.75
C GLN A 21 -20.97 18.42 -23.65
N GLU A 22 -19.71 18.57 -24.04
CA GLU A 22 -18.59 18.75 -23.12
C GLU A 22 -18.67 20.12 -22.46
N LEU A 23 -19.02 21.14 -23.23
CA LEU A 23 -19.23 22.51 -22.75
C LEU A 23 -20.39 22.53 -21.73
N ASN A 24 -21.52 21.88 -22.02
CA ASN A 24 -22.63 21.75 -21.09
C ASN A 24 -22.22 21.06 -19.79
N ALA A 25 -21.36 20.05 -19.85
CA ALA A 25 -20.86 19.35 -18.69
C ALA A 25 -19.92 20.21 -17.80
N LEU A 26 -19.34 21.30 -18.33
CA LEU A 26 -18.56 22.25 -17.57
C LEU A 26 -19.43 23.25 -16.78
N TYR A 27 -20.62 23.56 -17.29
CA TYR A 27 -21.58 24.40 -16.54
C TYR A 27 -22.11 23.66 -15.31
N GLY A 28 -22.31 22.34 -15.37
CA GLY A 28 -22.96 21.58 -14.30
C GLY A 28 -24.32 22.20 -13.95
N ASP A 29 -24.58 22.40 -12.66
CA ASP A 29 -25.80 23.06 -12.15
C ASP A 29 -25.69 24.59 -12.10
N HIS A 30 -24.62 25.19 -12.64
CA HIS A 30 -24.45 26.64 -12.58
C HIS A 30 -25.38 27.33 -13.58
N PRO A 31 -26.14 28.36 -13.17
CA PRO A 31 -27.00 29.12 -14.08
C PRO A 31 -26.16 29.86 -15.14
N ARG A 32 -26.62 29.83 -16.40
CA ARG A 32 -25.94 30.47 -17.56
C ARG A 32 -26.15 31.98 -17.66
N ASN A 33 -26.36 32.66 -16.55
CA ASN A 33 -26.67 34.10 -16.51
C ASN A 33 -25.36 34.92 -16.37
N PHE A 34 -24.48 34.81 -17.35
CA PHE A 34 -23.31 35.67 -17.40
C PHE A 34 -23.63 36.97 -18.12
N VAL A 35 -23.31 38.09 -17.51
CA VAL A 35 -23.52 39.44 -18.05
C VAL A 35 -22.40 39.77 -19.08
N ASP A 36 -21.28 39.02 -19.04
CA ASP A 36 -20.08 39.32 -19.78
C ASP A 36 -19.49 38.00 -20.28
N GLY A 37 -19.24 37.92 -21.60
CA GLY A 37 -18.68 36.73 -22.26
C GLY A 37 -17.27 36.37 -21.76
N ASP A 38 -16.45 37.36 -21.38
CA ASP A 38 -15.11 37.13 -20.83
C ASP A 38 -15.18 36.46 -19.45
N LYS A 39 -16.19 36.81 -18.65
CA LYS A 39 -16.43 36.16 -17.34
C LYS A 39 -16.93 34.73 -17.51
N GLU A 40 -17.75 34.49 -18.51
CA GLU A 40 -18.23 33.16 -18.88
C GLU A 40 -17.08 32.28 -19.33
N LEU A 41 -16.25 32.76 -20.26
CA LEU A 41 -15.08 32.04 -20.73
C LEU A 41 -14.12 31.73 -19.57
N LEU A 42 -13.83 32.69 -18.72
CA LEU A 42 -12.97 32.46 -17.54
C LEU A 42 -13.54 31.43 -16.58
N PHE A 43 -14.86 31.43 -16.39
CA PHE A 43 -15.55 30.41 -15.57
C PHE A 43 -15.35 29.02 -16.19
N LEU A 44 -15.63 28.86 -17.48
CA LEU A 44 -15.50 27.59 -18.19
C LEU A 44 -14.04 27.10 -18.17
N CYS A 45 -13.07 27.98 -18.38
CA CYS A 45 -11.65 27.66 -18.26
C CYS A 45 -11.28 27.16 -16.86
N LYS A 46 -11.80 27.78 -15.81
CA LYS A 46 -11.59 27.32 -14.43
C LYS A 46 -12.19 25.93 -14.21
N GLN A 47 -13.39 25.66 -14.70
CA GLN A 47 -14.04 24.35 -14.59
C GLN A 47 -13.23 23.29 -15.37
N TYR A 48 -12.81 23.58 -16.57
CA TYR A 48 -12.00 22.70 -17.39
C TYR A 48 -10.68 22.32 -16.68
N VAL A 49 -9.92 23.32 -16.23
CA VAL A 49 -8.67 23.10 -15.49
C VAL A 49 -8.91 22.30 -14.23
N THR A 50 -9.97 22.64 -13.47
CA THR A 50 -10.34 21.89 -12.24
C THR A 50 -10.63 20.44 -12.56
N LYS A 51 -11.38 20.13 -13.62
CA LYS A 51 -11.70 18.77 -14.05
C LYS A 51 -10.45 17.97 -14.43
N GLU A 52 -9.53 18.58 -15.17
CA GLU A 52 -8.26 17.94 -15.54
C GLU A 52 -7.36 17.70 -14.30
N PHE A 53 -7.23 18.69 -13.41
CA PHE A 53 -6.51 18.52 -12.15
C PHE A 53 -7.12 17.44 -11.25
N MET A 54 -8.45 17.28 -11.27
CA MET A 54 -9.11 16.21 -10.50
C MET A 54 -8.71 14.82 -10.97
N LYS A 55 -8.48 14.61 -12.28
CA LYS A 55 -7.97 13.35 -12.82
C LYS A 55 -6.57 13.04 -12.23
N ILE A 56 -5.66 14.01 -12.29
CA ILE A 56 -4.31 13.92 -11.74
C ILE A 56 -4.37 13.69 -10.23
N LYS A 57 -5.17 14.49 -9.52
CA LYS A 57 -5.35 14.37 -8.07
C LYS A 57 -5.83 12.97 -7.67
N ARG A 58 -6.80 12.40 -8.40
CA ARG A 58 -7.29 11.03 -8.17
C ARG A 58 -6.19 9.98 -8.37
N THR A 59 -5.34 10.16 -9.38
CA THR A 59 -4.19 9.28 -9.64
C THR A 59 -3.16 9.36 -8.51
N ILE A 60 -2.88 10.58 -8.03
CA ILE A 60 -1.97 10.82 -6.91
C ILE A 60 -2.54 10.23 -5.60
N VAL A 61 -3.81 10.52 -5.29
CA VAL A 61 -4.46 10.01 -4.06
C VAL A 61 -4.51 8.48 -4.06
N LYS A 62 -4.80 7.86 -5.20
CA LYS A 62 -4.80 6.39 -5.35
C LYS A 62 -3.40 5.80 -5.50
N LYS A 63 -2.36 6.63 -5.49
CA LYS A 63 -0.94 6.23 -5.61
C LYS A 63 -0.65 5.30 -6.81
N ARG A 64 -1.45 5.41 -7.87
CA ARG A 64 -1.34 4.58 -9.09
C ARG A 64 -0.02 4.76 -9.85
N PHE A 65 0.73 5.82 -9.54
CA PHE A 65 2.06 6.05 -10.11
C PHE A 65 3.16 5.20 -9.44
N LEU A 66 2.85 4.56 -8.29
CA LEU A 66 3.80 3.70 -7.59
C LEU A 66 3.75 2.29 -8.17
N ASN A 67 4.86 1.84 -8.69
CA ASN A 67 5.03 0.44 -9.07
C ASN A 67 5.55 -0.34 -7.84
N VAL A 68 4.62 -0.81 -7.00
CA VAL A 68 4.98 -1.52 -5.76
C VAL A 68 5.69 -2.84 -6.04
N ASN A 69 5.35 -3.53 -7.15
CA ASN A 69 6.06 -4.74 -7.56
C ASN A 69 7.55 -4.46 -7.81
N ALA A 70 7.84 -3.38 -8.55
CA ALA A 70 9.23 -2.97 -8.79
C ALA A 70 9.95 -2.59 -7.49
N GLN A 71 9.27 -1.93 -6.56
CA GLN A 71 9.82 -1.58 -5.25
C GLN A 71 10.11 -2.83 -4.41
N TYR A 72 9.23 -3.83 -4.45
CA TYR A 72 9.45 -5.09 -3.74
C TYR A 72 10.65 -5.85 -4.30
N VAL A 73 10.75 -5.99 -5.61
CA VAL A 73 11.92 -6.60 -6.26
C VAL A 73 13.21 -5.83 -5.94
N HIS A 74 13.15 -4.49 -5.98
CA HIS A 74 14.28 -3.65 -5.60
C HIS A 74 14.71 -3.91 -4.15
N PHE A 75 13.76 -3.96 -3.22
CA PHE A 75 14.03 -4.31 -1.83
C PHE A 75 14.72 -5.68 -1.70
N LEU A 76 14.15 -6.74 -2.31
CA LEU A 76 14.73 -8.08 -2.24
C LEU A 76 16.16 -8.15 -2.76
N ARG A 77 16.46 -7.43 -3.84
CA ARG A 77 17.82 -7.35 -4.40
C ARG A 77 18.83 -6.66 -3.49
N HIS A 78 18.35 -5.77 -2.61
CA HIS A 78 19.21 -5.03 -1.69
C HIS A 78 19.37 -5.70 -0.32
N VAL A 79 18.61 -6.76 -0.02
CA VAL A 79 18.72 -7.49 1.25
C VAL A 79 20.16 -7.94 1.56
N PRO A 80 20.95 -8.50 0.61
CA PRO A 80 22.33 -8.91 0.90
C PRO A 80 23.24 -7.73 1.31
N SER A 81 22.93 -6.51 0.90
CA SER A 81 23.67 -5.32 1.34
C SER A 81 23.28 -4.82 2.73
N LEU A 82 22.13 -5.25 3.24
CA LEU A 82 21.57 -4.82 4.51
C LEU A 82 21.78 -5.87 5.61
N LEU A 83 21.83 -7.14 5.24
CA LEU A 83 21.92 -8.28 6.14
C LEU A 83 23.01 -9.24 5.69
N ASP A 84 23.73 -9.77 6.66
CA ASP A 84 24.68 -10.88 6.45
C ASP A 84 23.89 -12.19 6.32
N LEU A 85 23.73 -12.67 5.08
CA LEU A 85 22.94 -13.86 4.77
C LEU A 85 23.55 -15.14 5.34
N SER A 86 24.86 -15.17 5.60
CA SER A 86 25.54 -16.34 6.17
C SER A 86 25.03 -16.71 7.56
N LYS A 87 24.47 -15.73 8.30
CA LYS A 87 23.84 -15.96 9.61
C LYS A 87 22.53 -16.75 9.54
N PHE A 88 22.00 -16.91 8.33
CA PHE A 88 20.74 -17.62 8.05
C PHE A 88 20.97 -18.85 7.18
N ASP A 89 22.23 -19.30 7.06
CA ASP A 89 22.63 -20.44 6.22
C ASP A 89 22.16 -20.30 4.75
N VAL A 90 22.13 -19.06 4.24
CA VAL A 90 21.74 -18.75 2.86
C VAL A 90 22.91 -18.11 2.14
N SER A 91 23.31 -18.67 1.00
CA SER A 91 24.32 -18.07 0.13
C SER A 91 23.72 -16.97 -0.75
N ASP A 92 24.56 -16.04 -1.21
CA ASP A 92 24.14 -14.97 -2.13
C ASP A 92 23.54 -15.54 -3.43
N ASP A 93 24.05 -16.64 -3.94
CA ASP A 93 23.54 -17.30 -5.14
C ASP A 93 22.14 -17.90 -4.92
N GLU A 94 21.90 -18.52 -3.77
CA GLU A 94 20.58 -19.05 -3.40
C GLU A 94 19.58 -17.92 -3.24
N TRP A 95 20.00 -16.82 -2.58
CA TRP A 95 19.16 -15.63 -2.46
C TRP A 95 18.78 -15.07 -3.83
N GLN A 96 19.74 -14.90 -4.74
CA GLN A 96 19.48 -14.38 -6.09
C GLN A 96 18.50 -15.26 -6.87
N LYS A 97 18.67 -16.60 -6.80
CA LYS A 97 17.71 -17.55 -7.40
C LYS A 97 16.32 -17.40 -6.80
N GLY A 98 16.20 -17.20 -5.48
CA GLY A 98 14.95 -16.91 -4.79
C GLY A 98 14.28 -15.63 -5.32
N VAL A 99 15.06 -14.57 -5.50
CA VAL A 99 14.58 -13.29 -6.06
C VAL A 99 14.09 -13.47 -7.50
N GLU A 100 14.80 -14.21 -8.34
CA GLU A 100 14.37 -14.49 -9.71
C GLU A 100 13.04 -15.26 -9.75
N ASN A 101 12.91 -16.27 -8.89
CA ASN A 101 11.66 -17.01 -8.74
C ASN A 101 10.50 -16.09 -8.32
N THR A 102 10.73 -15.22 -7.35
CA THR A 102 9.72 -14.25 -6.91
C THR A 102 9.33 -13.29 -8.05
N ILE A 103 10.28 -12.85 -8.88
CA ILE A 103 9.99 -12.03 -10.07
C ILE A 103 9.05 -12.76 -11.03
N ASP A 104 9.29 -14.05 -11.27
CA ASP A 104 8.45 -14.85 -12.16
C ASP A 104 7.07 -15.11 -11.58
N GLN A 105 6.96 -15.29 -10.26
CA GLN A 105 5.68 -15.39 -9.57
C GLN A 105 4.88 -14.06 -9.67
N ILE A 106 5.54 -12.92 -9.52
CA ILE A 106 4.90 -11.60 -9.70
C ILE A 106 4.36 -11.45 -11.13
N LYS A 107 5.13 -11.85 -12.16
CA LYS A 107 4.67 -11.83 -13.56
C LYS A 107 3.43 -12.71 -13.77
N LYS A 108 3.39 -13.87 -13.11
CA LYS A 108 2.25 -14.82 -13.14
C LYS A 108 1.08 -14.37 -12.24
N ARG A 109 1.22 -13.26 -11.50
CA ARG A 109 0.26 -12.77 -10.50
C ARG A 109 -0.05 -13.81 -9.41
N SER A 110 0.94 -14.58 -9.02
CA SER A 110 0.84 -15.64 -8.03
C SER A 110 2.03 -15.55 -7.08
N LEU A 111 1.90 -14.78 -6.01
CA LEU A 111 2.91 -14.74 -4.94
C LEU A 111 2.65 -15.86 -3.93
N PRO A 112 3.69 -16.58 -3.47
CA PRO A 112 3.56 -17.51 -2.36
C PRO A 112 3.20 -16.77 -1.07
N MET A 113 2.55 -17.47 -0.12
CA MET A 113 2.04 -16.86 1.12
C MET A 113 3.15 -16.22 1.96
N THR A 114 4.34 -16.78 1.91
CA THR A 114 5.55 -16.23 2.56
C THR A 114 5.89 -14.82 2.05
N ASP A 115 5.84 -14.63 0.74
CA ASP A 115 6.12 -13.34 0.11
C ASP A 115 4.96 -12.36 0.23
N VAL A 116 3.71 -12.84 0.28
CA VAL A 116 2.51 -11.99 0.36
C VAL A 116 2.56 -11.11 1.59
N SER A 117 2.94 -11.63 2.75
CA SER A 117 3.01 -10.85 3.99
C SER A 117 4.04 -9.72 3.90
N CYS A 118 5.21 -10.03 3.35
CA CYS A 118 6.28 -9.05 3.14
C CYS A 118 5.87 -7.98 2.12
N PHE A 119 5.25 -8.42 1.03
CA PHE A 119 4.76 -7.52 -0.01
C PHE A 119 3.68 -6.57 0.53
N LEU A 120 2.71 -7.08 1.28
CA LEU A 120 1.63 -6.28 1.87
C LEU A 120 2.17 -5.28 2.89
N TYR A 121 3.11 -5.70 3.74
CA TYR A 121 3.74 -4.78 4.68
C TYR A 121 4.46 -3.63 3.97
N LEU A 122 5.25 -3.95 2.94
CA LEU A 122 5.92 -2.94 2.13
C LEU A 122 4.91 -2.03 1.42
N TYR A 123 3.85 -2.61 0.84
CA TYR A 123 2.76 -1.87 0.21
C TYR A 123 2.14 -0.85 1.17
N ASP A 124 1.80 -1.28 2.37
CA ASP A 124 1.17 -0.42 3.37
C ASP A 124 2.13 0.70 3.83
N ARG A 125 3.42 0.40 4.00
CA ARG A 125 4.45 1.38 4.34
C ARG A 125 4.64 2.43 3.24
N ILE A 126 4.75 2.01 1.99
CA ILE A 126 4.93 2.91 0.83
C ILE A 126 3.65 3.74 0.59
N THR A 127 2.49 3.11 0.65
CA THR A 127 1.21 3.78 0.40
C THR A 127 0.75 4.62 1.58
N GLY A 128 1.32 4.42 2.77
CA GLY A 128 0.90 5.08 4.01
C GLY A 128 -0.50 4.65 4.43
N LYS A 129 -0.93 3.45 4.03
CA LYS A 129 -2.15 2.84 4.55
C LYS A 129 -1.98 2.70 6.06
N LYS A 130 -2.98 3.12 6.78
CA LYS A 130 -3.05 2.93 8.24
C LYS A 130 -3.88 1.68 8.50
N GLY A 131 -3.46 0.90 9.49
CA GLY A 131 -4.20 -0.27 9.92
C GLY A 131 -5.63 0.05 10.40
N ASP A 132 -6.48 -0.96 10.48
CA ASP A 132 -7.87 -0.80 10.93
C ASP A 132 -7.92 -0.60 12.45
N ILE A 133 -8.13 0.64 12.86
CA ILE A 133 -8.25 1.05 14.28
C ILE A 133 -9.60 0.67 14.90
N ARG A 134 -10.57 0.22 14.10
CA ARG A 134 -11.93 -0.16 14.59
C ARG A 134 -11.92 -1.56 15.17
N MET A 135 -11.01 -2.43 14.69
CA MET A 135 -10.85 -3.78 15.20
C MET A 135 -10.43 -3.72 16.66
N ARG A 136 -11.16 -4.45 17.51
CA ARG A 136 -10.94 -4.45 18.96
C ARG A 136 -10.28 -5.72 19.45
N HIS A 137 -10.49 -6.82 18.76
CA HIS A 137 -9.94 -8.11 19.12
C HIS A 137 -9.63 -8.93 17.87
N VAL A 138 -8.51 -9.61 17.89
CA VAL A 138 -8.07 -10.56 16.86
C VAL A 138 -7.82 -11.88 17.53
N PHE A 139 -8.45 -12.92 17.03
CA PHE A 139 -8.22 -14.30 17.43
C PHE A 139 -7.39 -14.99 16.35
N ILE A 140 -6.31 -15.63 16.76
CA ILE A 140 -5.45 -16.41 15.88
C ILE A 140 -5.45 -17.83 16.44
N ASP A 141 -5.86 -18.77 15.61
CA ASP A 141 -5.78 -20.19 15.91
C ASP A 141 -4.57 -20.78 15.19
N GLU A 142 -4.06 -21.91 15.70
CA GLU A 142 -2.88 -22.60 15.15
C GLU A 142 -1.67 -21.66 14.96
N ILE A 143 -1.32 -20.92 16.01
CA ILE A 143 -0.26 -19.90 15.96
C ILE A 143 1.09 -20.47 15.47
N GLN A 144 1.34 -21.76 15.65
CA GLN A 144 2.54 -22.46 15.20
C GLN A 144 2.68 -22.48 13.67
N ASP A 145 1.59 -22.23 12.93
CA ASP A 145 1.60 -22.14 11.46
C ASP A 145 1.97 -20.74 10.96
N TYR A 146 2.10 -19.78 11.87
CA TYR A 146 2.46 -18.41 11.55
C TYR A 146 3.94 -18.14 11.80
N THR A 147 4.56 -17.39 10.89
CA THR A 147 5.87 -16.81 11.16
C THR A 147 5.74 -15.58 12.06
N ALA A 148 6.78 -15.28 12.84
CA ALA A 148 6.84 -14.07 13.65
C ALA A 148 6.58 -12.78 12.83
N TYR A 149 7.08 -12.77 11.60
CA TYR A 149 6.85 -11.66 10.66
C TYR A 149 5.38 -11.47 10.29
N GLN A 150 4.63 -12.56 10.05
CA GLN A 150 3.19 -12.50 9.78
C GLN A 150 2.44 -11.94 10.97
N LEU A 151 2.81 -12.32 12.18
CA LEU A 151 2.21 -11.79 13.42
C LEU A 151 2.54 -10.30 13.62
N ALA A 152 3.76 -9.89 13.33
CA ALA A 152 4.16 -8.48 13.34
C ALA A 152 3.35 -7.65 12.33
N TYR A 153 3.10 -8.21 11.13
CA TYR A 153 2.24 -7.57 10.14
C TYR A 153 0.81 -7.42 10.65
N LEU A 154 0.21 -8.48 11.21
CA LEU A 154 -1.14 -8.43 11.79
C LEU A 154 -1.24 -7.38 12.90
N LYS A 155 -0.22 -7.27 13.76
CA LYS A 155 -0.17 -6.24 14.79
C LYS A 155 -0.14 -4.82 14.19
N THR A 156 0.55 -4.64 13.07
CA THR A 156 0.59 -3.36 12.35
C THR A 156 -0.75 -3.04 11.69
N GLU A 157 -1.44 -4.07 11.16
CA GLU A 157 -2.74 -3.91 10.52
C GLU A 157 -3.86 -3.64 11.55
N PHE A 158 -3.74 -4.17 12.78
CA PHE A 158 -4.71 -3.98 13.85
C PHE A 158 -4.09 -3.34 15.11
N PRO A 159 -3.63 -2.08 15.03
CA PRO A 159 -2.79 -1.47 16.06
C PRO A 159 -3.48 -1.24 17.40
N ARG A 160 -4.83 -1.29 17.44
CA ARG A 160 -5.63 -1.11 18.67
C ARG A 160 -6.29 -2.39 19.15
N ALA A 161 -6.13 -3.50 18.43
CA ALA A 161 -6.73 -4.75 18.79
C ALA A 161 -5.96 -5.44 19.94
N ARG A 162 -6.69 -6.17 20.77
CA ARG A 162 -6.14 -7.20 21.62
C ARG A 162 -5.99 -8.48 20.83
N PHE A 163 -4.98 -9.26 21.12
CA PHE A 163 -4.72 -10.53 20.44
C PHE A 163 -4.92 -11.67 21.42
N THR A 164 -5.68 -12.67 21.00
CA THR A 164 -5.72 -14.00 21.62
C THR A 164 -5.18 -14.98 20.61
N MET A 165 -4.12 -15.67 20.98
CA MET A 165 -3.39 -16.60 20.12
C MET A 165 -3.48 -17.98 20.75
N LEU A 166 -3.97 -18.95 20.00
CA LEU A 166 -4.15 -20.34 20.41
C LEU A 166 -3.27 -21.22 19.53
N GLY A 167 -2.71 -22.28 20.10
CA GLY A 167 -1.96 -23.25 19.34
C GLY A 167 -1.16 -24.19 20.22
N ASP A 168 -0.68 -25.26 19.62
CA ASP A 168 0.19 -26.24 20.28
C ASP A 168 1.62 -26.12 19.74
N LEU A 169 2.47 -25.52 20.54
CA LEU A 169 3.89 -25.30 20.17
C LEU A 169 4.65 -26.63 19.96
N ASN A 170 4.13 -27.78 20.46
CA ASN A 170 4.74 -29.09 20.22
C ASN A 170 4.40 -29.66 18.86
N GLN A 171 3.37 -29.14 18.17
CA GLN A 171 2.93 -29.56 16.84
C GLN A 171 3.51 -28.65 15.72
N ALA A 172 4.39 -27.70 16.06
CA ALA A 172 4.99 -26.81 15.07
C ALA A 172 5.63 -27.60 13.92
N ILE A 173 5.10 -27.45 12.72
CA ILE A 173 5.57 -28.09 11.48
C ILE A 173 7.00 -27.59 11.15
N PHE A 174 7.31 -26.38 11.57
CA PHE A 174 8.63 -25.77 11.44
C PHE A 174 9.43 -26.02 12.72
N THR A 175 10.24 -27.06 12.71
CA THR A 175 11.29 -27.49 13.67
C THR A 175 11.21 -26.99 15.13
N LYS A 176 11.49 -27.91 16.10
CA LYS A 176 11.48 -27.65 17.57
C LYS A 176 12.31 -26.44 18.02
N GLU A 177 13.32 -26.05 17.26
CA GLU A 177 14.16 -24.86 17.52
C GLU A 177 13.39 -23.54 17.29
N ASN A 178 12.38 -23.53 16.42
CA ASN A 178 11.62 -22.33 16.09
C ASN A 178 10.50 -22.00 17.09
N SER A 179 10.03 -22.95 17.91
CA SER A 179 8.96 -22.66 18.88
C SER A 179 9.42 -21.77 20.04
N HIS A 180 10.63 -21.99 20.55
CA HIS A 180 11.24 -21.12 21.56
C HIS A 180 11.60 -19.75 20.98
N SER A 181 12.05 -19.71 19.73
CA SER A 181 12.30 -18.47 19.00
C SER A 181 11.01 -17.66 18.81
N LEU A 182 9.92 -18.28 18.37
CA LEU A 182 8.63 -17.63 18.18
C LEU A 182 8.10 -17.01 19.49
N LEU A 183 8.15 -17.72 20.62
CA LEU A 183 7.73 -17.18 21.91
C LEU A 183 8.62 -16.01 22.35
N SER A 184 9.92 -16.11 22.13
CA SER A 184 10.86 -15.01 22.43
C SER A 184 10.55 -13.78 21.60
N GLU A 185 10.32 -13.94 20.30
CA GLU A 185 9.97 -12.86 19.38
C GLU A 185 8.60 -12.26 19.70
N LEU A 186 7.60 -13.07 20.02
CA LEU A 186 6.30 -12.60 20.50
C LEU A 186 6.44 -11.78 21.78
N SER A 187 7.29 -12.21 22.73
CA SER A 187 7.51 -11.48 23.97
C SER A 187 8.17 -10.10 23.76
N THR A 188 8.89 -9.92 22.65
CA THR A 188 9.45 -8.62 22.26
C THR A 188 8.46 -7.76 21.49
N MET A 189 7.56 -8.39 20.72
CA MET A 189 6.54 -7.68 19.96
C MET A 189 5.40 -7.17 20.83
N PHE A 190 4.98 -7.96 21.81
CA PHE A 190 3.88 -7.63 22.71
C PHE A 190 4.42 -7.24 24.07
N ASP A 191 3.79 -6.24 24.67
CA ASP A 191 4.16 -5.72 25.99
C ASP A 191 4.02 -6.85 27.05
N LYS A 192 5.12 -7.17 27.72
CA LYS A 192 5.16 -8.26 28.72
C LYS A 192 4.17 -8.04 29.86
N ASP A 193 3.97 -6.77 30.26
CA ASP A 193 3.05 -6.43 31.34
C ASP A 193 1.55 -6.60 30.96
N ARG A 194 1.29 -6.82 29.68
CA ARG A 194 -0.05 -7.00 29.11
C ARG A 194 -0.27 -8.35 28.43
N THR A 195 0.70 -9.25 28.52
CA THR A 195 0.68 -10.56 27.89
C THR A 195 0.59 -11.63 28.95
N ASN A 196 -0.46 -12.45 28.89
CA ASN A 196 -0.60 -13.63 29.71
C ASN A 196 -0.38 -14.85 28.82
N VAL A 197 0.56 -15.71 29.19
CA VAL A 197 0.76 -17.06 28.60
C VAL A 197 0.15 -18.06 29.56
N VAL A 198 -0.77 -18.90 29.08
CA VAL A 198 -1.48 -19.90 29.87
C VAL A 198 -1.10 -21.28 29.36
#